data_095fbc99fd57aea2767a60c9911995be
#
_entry.id   095fbc99fd57aea2767a60c9911995be
#
_cell.length_a   1.000
_cell.length_b   1.000
_cell.length_c   1.000
_cell.angle_alpha   90.00
_cell.angle_beta   90.00
_cell.angle_gamma   90.00
#
_symmetry.space_group_name_H-M   'P 1'
#
loop_
_entity.id
_entity.type
_entity.pdbx_description
1 polymer ?
#
loop_
_entity_poly.entity_id
_entity_poly.type
_entity_poly.pdbx_seq_one_letter_code
_entity_poly.pdbx_strand_id
1 'polypeptide(L)'
;MTIRPLAMAALLALCACARQEPPPAPASAQTAPAETPAAAGPSAATPPAAESRSPQSETEQATASQESGDGDSGQARSDASLEKIAGASTAGALPAGKWQAGVNYDPVVPAQPTSVSQGKVEVMEVFWLACPHCYALEPRVRSWLKSKPAYVEFVRVPVIWQPMHRDHARLYYTLEALNRDDLVGKAFDTIHQDLENHVAPLIGQSEDDTFRMQQQFATQNGISADDFSKAYNSFSVSSNLQRAEEITQRYHVQGVPFFVVNGKYSTDVAKAGNEAKLIELISDLAASEHSH
;
A
#
# COMPACT_ATOMS: atom_id res chain seq x y z
N MET A 1 -27.84 11.80 69.00
CA MET A 1 -28.92 11.11 69.73
C MET A 1 -29.84 10.46 68.67
N THR A 2 -30.15 9.20 68.93
CA THR A 2 -31.10 8.28 68.28
C THR A 2 -30.71 7.72 66.87
N ILE A 3 -30.09 6.56 66.98
CA ILE A 3 -29.89 5.54 66.00
C ILE A 3 -31.20 4.77 65.77
N ARG A 4 -31.62 4.57 64.53
CA ARG A 4 -32.66 3.60 64.16
C ARG A 4 -32.12 2.59 63.12
N PRO A 5 -32.18 1.29 63.39
CA PRO A 5 -31.82 0.27 62.39
C PRO A 5 -33.03 -0.04 61.49
N LEU A 6 -32.82 -0.16 60.20
CA LEU A 6 -33.80 -0.69 59.25
C LEU A 6 -33.40 -2.09 58.82
N ALA A 7 -34.34 -2.99 58.97
CA ALA A 7 -34.21 -4.42 58.78
C ALA A 7 -34.05 -4.80 57.30
N MET A 8 -33.20 -5.78 57.09
CA MET A 8 -32.90 -6.45 55.83
C MET A 8 -33.92 -7.59 55.64
N ALA A 9 -34.76 -7.50 54.63
CA ALA A 9 -35.62 -8.60 54.23
C ALA A 9 -35.01 -9.29 52.97
N ALA A 10 -34.54 -10.50 53.15
CA ALA A 10 -34.06 -11.37 52.09
C ALA A 10 -35.23 -12.06 51.39
N LEU A 11 -35.41 -11.81 50.10
CA LEU A 11 -36.29 -12.60 49.24
C LEU A 11 -35.44 -13.59 48.43
N LEU A 12 -35.54 -14.87 48.78
CA LEU A 12 -35.05 -15.98 47.96
C LEU A 12 -36.07 -16.25 46.86
N ALA A 13 -35.71 -15.98 45.62
CA ALA A 13 -36.43 -16.45 44.43
C ALA A 13 -35.73 -17.69 43.88
N LEU A 14 -36.35 -18.84 44.02
CA LEU A 14 -35.97 -20.09 43.32
C LEU A 14 -36.32 -19.95 41.86
N CYS A 15 -35.36 -19.88 40.97
CA CYS A 15 -35.53 -20.08 39.53
C CYS A 15 -35.33 -21.55 39.21
N ALA A 16 -36.44 -22.23 38.84
CA ALA A 16 -36.44 -23.58 38.31
C ALA A 16 -35.86 -23.58 36.89
N CYS A 17 -34.77 -24.35 36.70
CA CYS A 17 -34.20 -24.64 35.37
C CYS A 17 -35.16 -25.52 34.59
N ALA A 18 -35.89 -24.98 33.63
CA ALA A 18 -36.50 -25.72 32.55
C ALA A 18 -35.49 -26.01 31.47
N ARG A 19 -35.11 -27.27 31.35
CA ARG A 19 -34.25 -27.82 30.28
C ARG A 19 -35.06 -27.85 29.00
N GLN A 20 -34.76 -26.98 28.03
CA GLN A 20 -35.33 -27.02 26.68
C GLN A 20 -34.54 -28.02 25.85
N GLU A 21 -35.18 -29.06 25.39
CA GLU A 21 -34.64 -30.01 24.41
C GLU A 21 -34.47 -29.32 23.04
N PRO A 22 -33.40 -29.62 22.29
CA PRO A 22 -33.25 -29.08 20.94
C PRO A 22 -34.21 -29.78 19.97
N PRO A 23 -34.70 -29.07 18.92
CA PRO A 23 -35.59 -29.66 17.91
C PRO A 23 -34.85 -30.70 17.05
N PRO A 24 -35.55 -31.75 16.55
CA PRO A 24 -34.94 -32.81 15.76
C PRO A 24 -34.51 -32.28 14.37
N ALA A 25 -33.34 -32.78 13.92
CA ALA A 25 -32.78 -32.50 12.61
C ALA A 25 -33.70 -33.03 11.48
N PRO A 26 -33.80 -32.30 10.34
CA PRO A 26 -34.59 -32.81 9.19
C PRO A 26 -33.87 -34.00 8.52
N ALA A 27 -34.66 -35.02 8.21
CA ALA A 27 -34.23 -36.25 7.58
C ALA A 27 -33.65 -36.01 6.18
N SER A 28 -32.48 -36.63 5.97
CA SER A 28 -31.81 -36.68 4.66
C SER A 28 -32.67 -37.44 3.65
N ALA A 29 -33.14 -36.79 2.63
CA ALA A 29 -33.74 -37.40 1.45
C ALA A 29 -32.60 -37.99 0.58
N GLN A 30 -32.52 -39.30 0.54
CA GLN A 30 -31.78 -40.06 -0.46
C GLN A 30 -32.48 -39.94 -1.80
N THR A 31 -31.85 -39.40 -2.80
CA THR A 31 -32.27 -39.49 -4.20
C THR A 31 -31.31 -40.43 -4.92
N ALA A 32 -31.88 -41.45 -5.51
CA ALA A 32 -31.23 -42.51 -6.29
C ALA A 32 -30.67 -41.99 -7.63
N PRO A 33 -29.75 -42.76 -8.27
CA PRO A 33 -29.06 -42.32 -9.48
C PRO A 33 -29.92 -42.48 -10.72
N ALA A 34 -29.91 -41.45 -11.58
CA ALA A 34 -30.48 -41.54 -12.92
C ALA A 34 -29.39 -41.68 -13.98
N GLU A 35 -29.68 -42.57 -14.88
CA GLU A 35 -28.92 -43.14 -15.96
C GLU A 35 -28.31 -42.11 -16.97
N THR A 36 -27.16 -42.49 -17.48
CA THR A 36 -26.51 -41.95 -18.67
C THR A 36 -27.23 -42.43 -19.94
N PRO A 37 -27.33 -41.60 -20.98
CA PRO A 37 -27.28 -42.11 -22.35
C PRO A 37 -26.00 -41.63 -23.05
N ALA A 38 -25.46 -42.59 -23.78
CA ALA A 38 -24.21 -42.53 -24.53
C ALA A 38 -24.34 -41.80 -25.90
N ALA A 39 -23.21 -41.26 -26.30
CA ALA A 39 -22.58 -41.20 -27.62
C ALA A 39 -23.35 -40.54 -28.80
N ALA A 40 -22.73 -39.48 -29.32
CA ALA A 40 -22.43 -39.28 -30.72
C ALA A 40 -21.35 -38.20 -30.87
N GLY A 41 -20.12 -38.54 -31.26
CA GLY A 41 -19.16 -37.69 -31.96
C GLY A 41 -19.27 -38.06 -33.47
N PRO A 42 -18.35 -37.56 -34.30
CA PRO A 42 -17.53 -36.37 -34.31
C PRO A 42 -17.76 -35.51 -35.57
N SER A 43 -17.35 -34.28 -35.61
CA SER A 43 -17.02 -33.62 -36.88
C SER A 43 -15.87 -32.61 -36.66
N ALA A 44 -14.75 -32.97 -37.21
CA ALA A 44 -13.60 -32.13 -37.40
C ALA A 44 -13.88 -31.09 -38.50
N ALA A 45 -13.57 -29.83 -38.19
CA ALA A 45 -13.38 -28.80 -39.19
C ALA A 45 -12.04 -28.10 -38.95
N THR A 46 -11.10 -28.39 -39.84
CA THR A 46 -9.80 -27.77 -39.99
C THR A 46 -9.97 -26.34 -40.52
N PRO A 47 -9.31 -25.32 -39.99
CA PRO A 47 -9.21 -24.03 -40.65
C PRO A 47 -8.02 -24.08 -41.66
N PRO A 48 -8.13 -23.35 -42.78
CA PRO A 48 -7.11 -23.37 -43.83
C PRO A 48 -5.90 -22.52 -43.45
N ALA A 49 -4.74 -23.00 -43.84
CA ALA A 49 -3.46 -22.34 -43.85
C ALA A 49 -3.49 -21.07 -44.69
N ALA A 50 -3.05 -19.97 -44.18
CA ALA A 50 -2.71 -18.76 -44.93
C ALA A 50 -1.19 -18.66 -45.04
N GLU A 51 -0.78 -18.55 -46.30
CA GLU A 51 0.59 -18.56 -46.83
C GLU A 51 1.49 -17.45 -46.29
N SER A 52 2.70 -17.85 -46.00
CA SER A 52 3.89 -17.00 -45.88
C SER A 52 4.13 -16.19 -47.16
N ARG A 53 4.24 -14.88 -47.02
CA ARG A 53 4.96 -14.05 -48.00
C ARG A 53 5.98 -13.20 -47.25
N SER A 54 7.23 -13.58 -47.40
CA SER A 54 8.40 -12.73 -47.21
C SER A 54 8.49 -11.72 -48.35
N PRO A 55 8.85 -10.49 -48.13
CA PRO A 55 9.51 -9.68 -49.13
C PRO A 55 11.02 -9.71 -48.92
N GLN A 56 11.67 -9.93 -50.02
CA GLN A 56 13.12 -9.99 -50.23
C GLN A 56 13.77 -8.61 -50.06
N SER A 57 15.00 -8.70 -49.57
CA SER A 57 16.07 -7.72 -49.61
C SER A 57 16.16 -6.93 -50.92
N GLU A 58 16.29 -5.62 -50.81
CA GLU A 58 17.02 -4.82 -51.78
C GLU A 58 18.23 -4.21 -51.12
N THR A 59 19.37 -4.65 -51.67
CA THR A 59 20.73 -4.18 -51.40
C THR A 59 20.93 -2.94 -52.24
N GLU A 60 21.21 -1.79 -51.65
CA GLU A 60 21.87 -0.71 -52.39
C GLU A 60 23.20 -0.41 -51.73
N GLN A 61 24.21 -0.69 -52.54
CA GLN A 61 25.62 -0.34 -52.38
C GLN A 61 25.82 1.16 -52.61
N ALA A 62 26.42 1.84 -51.66
CA ALA A 62 27.10 3.10 -51.95
C ALA A 62 28.51 3.06 -51.40
N THR A 63 29.39 2.89 -52.29
CA THR A 63 30.83 3.24 -52.47
C THR A 63 31.58 3.85 -51.29
N ALA A 64 32.69 3.19 -51.02
CA ALA A 64 33.83 3.60 -50.24
C ALA A 64 34.49 4.91 -50.74
N SER A 65 34.87 5.76 -49.83
CA SER A 65 36.01 6.67 -50.05
C SER A 65 36.97 6.46 -48.87
N GLN A 66 38.09 5.88 -49.21
CA GLN A 66 39.27 5.82 -48.34
C GLN A 66 39.96 7.19 -48.36
N GLU A 67 40.21 7.75 -47.21
CA GLU A 67 41.34 8.66 -46.99
C GLU A 67 42.14 8.21 -45.78
N SER A 68 43.41 8.01 -46.07
CA SER A 68 44.44 7.64 -45.13
C SER A 68 44.88 8.88 -44.37
N GLY A 69 44.97 8.80 -43.04
CA GLY A 69 45.51 9.86 -42.19
C GLY A 69 46.07 9.29 -40.93
N ASP A 70 47.34 9.33 -40.86
CA ASP A 70 48.36 9.12 -39.85
C ASP A 70 47.94 8.89 -38.39
N GLY A 71 48.73 8.04 -37.75
CA GLY A 71 48.65 7.70 -36.36
C GLY A 71 49.00 8.88 -35.41
N ASP A 72 48.18 9.00 -34.38
CA ASP A 72 48.61 9.62 -33.15
C ASP A 72 48.12 8.77 -31.99
N SER A 73 49.04 8.52 -31.07
CA SER A 73 48.84 7.80 -29.81
C SER A 73 47.84 8.56 -28.93
N GLY A 74 46.55 8.16 -29.08
CA GLY A 74 45.44 8.70 -28.26
C GLY A 74 45.46 8.09 -26.88
N GLN A 75 46.02 8.82 -25.92
CA GLN A 75 45.66 8.68 -24.52
C GLN A 75 44.17 8.57 -24.36
N ALA A 76 43.74 7.53 -23.66
CA ALA A 76 42.37 7.38 -23.21
C ALA A 76 41.94 8.67 -22.49
N ARG A 77 41.20 9.51 -23.18
CA ARG A 77 40.45 10.60 -22.55
C ARG A 77 39.34 9.93 -21.75
N SER A 78 39.59 9.74 -20.47
CA SER A 78 38.53 9.51 -19.49
C SER A 78 37.52 10.64 -19.66
N ASP A 79 36.31 10.27 -20.09
CA ASP A 79 35.24 11.22 -20.27
C ASP A 79 34.90 11.87 -18.94
N ALA A 80 35.47 13.03 -18.68
CA ALA A 80 35.16 13.89 -17.54
C ALA A 80 33.67 14.25 -17.43
N SER A 81 32.90 14.01 -18.50
CA SER A 81 31.45 14.15 -18.51
C SER A 81 30.74 13.02 -17.78
N LEU A 82 31.25 11.77 -17.85
CA LEU A 82 30.65 10.63 -17.14
C LEU A 82 31.01 10.68 -15.64
N GLU A 83 32.20 11.12 -15.29
CA GLU A 83 32.56 11.36 -13.89
C GLU A 83 31.77 12.53 -13.28
N LYS A 84 31.44 13.54 -14.08
CA LYS A 84 30.64 14.68 -13.63
C LYS A 84 29.18 14.32 -13.41
N ILE A 85 28.63 13.34 -14.15
CA ILE A 85 27.28 12.78 -13.93
C ILE A 85 27.25 11.84 -12.72
N ALA A 86 28.33 11.08 -12.48
CA ALA A 86 28.48 10.24 -11.30
C ALA A 86 28.77 11.06 -10.01
N GLY A 87 29.38 12.25 -10.16
CA GLY A 87 29.70 13.15 -9.05
C GLY A 87 28.60 14.14 -8.66
N ALA A 88 27.45 14.17 -9.36
CA ALA A 88 26.36 15.13 -9.10
C ALA A 88 25.33 14.64 -8.07
N SER A 89 25.62 13.58 -7.33
CA SER A 89 24.88 13.21 -6.12
C SER A 89 25.73 13.51 -4.88
N THR A 90 26.03 14.78 -4.63
CA THR A 90 26.35 15.19 -3.27
C THR A 90 25.04 15.25 -2.48
N ALA A 91 24.47 14.08 -2.20
CA ALA A 91 23.53 13.94 -1.11
C ALA A 91 24.23 14.46 0.15
N GLY A 92 23.58 15.30 0.95
CA GLY A 92 24.13 15.76 2.22
C GLY A 92 24.64 14.57 3.01
N ALA A 93 25.84 14.68 3.54
CA ALA A 93 26.49 13.55 4.18
C ALA A 93 25.62 13.07 5.34
N LEU A 94 25.09 11.84 5.22
CA LEU A 94 24.48 11.14 6.36
C LEU A 94 25.47 11.11 7.53
N PRO A 95 25.01 11.08 8.79
CA PRO A 95 25.88 10.95 9.95
C PRO A 95 26.89 9.82 9.73
N ALA A 96 28.17 10.17 9.70
CA ALA A 96 29.25 9.27 9.29
C ALA A 96 29.22 7.97 10.11
N GLY A 97 29.16 6.84 9.42
CA GLY A 97 29.21 5.50 10.03
C GLY A 97 27.94 5.02 10.71
N LYS A 98 26.84 5.80 10.70
CA LYS A 98 25.57 5.40 11.32
C LYS A 98 24.71 4.54 10.39
N TRP A 99 24.63 4.91 9.12
CA TRP A 99 23.78 4.26 8.12
C TRP A 99 24.60 3.89 6.88
N GLN A 100 24.35 2.72 6.32
CA GLN A 100 25.06 2.19 5.17
C GLN A 100 24.10 1.88 4.02
N ALA A 101 24.38 2.40 2.82
CA ALA A 101 23.68 2.06 1.60
C ALA A 101 23.79 0.57 1.28
N GLY A 102 22.72 -0.04 0.81
CA GLY A 102 22.63 -1.48 0.57
C GLY A 102 22.39 -2.32 1.83
N VAL A 103 22.53 -1.74 3.03
CA VAL A 103 22.24 -2.41 4.30
C VAL A 103 21.04 -1.80 5.00
N ASN A 104 21.12 -0.51 5.34
CA ASN A 104 20.04 0.17 6.07
C ASN A 104 19.03 0.85 5.15
N TYR A 105 19.45 1.23 3.95
CA TYR A 105 18.60 1.80 2.91
C TYR A 105 19.16 1.46 1.53
N ASP A 106 18.31 1.51 0.51
CA ASP A 106 18.72 1.32 -0.87
C ASP A 106 18.57 2.62 -1.66
N PRO A 107 19.56 2.99 -2.49
CA PRO A 107 19.40 4.06 -3.47
C PRO A 107 18.35 3.68 -4.51
N VAL A 108 17.44 4.59 -4.80
CA VAL A 108 16.46 4.47 -5.89
C VAL A 108 17.05 5.05 -7.16
N VAL A 109 17.33 4.21 -8.16
CA VAL A 109 17.97 4.62 -9.41
C VAL A 109 17.10 4.19 -10.61
N PRO A 110 16.68 5.12 -11.46
CA PRO A 110 16.81 6.59 -11.31
C PRO A 110 15.95 7.13 -10.16
N ALA A 111 16.34 8.28 -9.61
CA ALA A 111 15.53 8.98 -8.62
C ALA A 111 14.14 9.29 -9.19
N GLN A 112 13.12 9.15 -8.36
CA GLN A 112 11.73 9.32 -8.77
C GLN A 112 11.23 10.73 -8.40
N PRO A 113 10.27 11.29 -9.16
CA PRO A 113 9.68 12.57 -8.82
C PRO A 113 8.89 12.47 -7.52
N THR A 114 8.92 13.55 -6.75
CA THR A 114 8.12 13.73 -5.54
C THR A 114 6.80 14.44 -5.82
N SER A 115 5.86 14.35 -4.89
CA SER A 115 4.55 15.01 -4.99
C SER A 115 4.44 16.29 -4.18
N VAL A 116 5.50 16.65 -3.48
CA VAL A 116 5.52 17.78 -2.56
C VAL A 116 6.04 19.05 -3.23
N SER A 117 5.78 20.20 -2.61
CA SER A 117 6.22 21.50 -3.12
C SER A 117 7.74 21.63 -3.14
N GLN A 118 8.25 22.46 -4.06
CA GLN A 118 9.67 22.77 -4.13
C GLN A 118 10.19 23.30 -2.79
N GLY A 119 11.37 22.84 -2.36
CA GLY A 119 11.98 23.18 -1.08
C GLY A 119 11.46 22.31 0.10
N LYS A 120 10.56 21.36 -0.17
CA LYS A 120 10.16 20.32 0.79
C LYS A 120 10.86 19.01 0.46
N VAL A 121 11.08 18.22 1.50
CA VAL A 121 11.58 16.85 1.39
C VAL A 121 10.41 15.90 1.65
N GLU A 122 10.10 15.08 0.66
CA GLU A 122 9.06 14.07 0.80
C GLU A 122 9.55 12.89 1.63
N VAL A 123 8.79 12.50 2.63
CA VAL A 123 8.90 11.20 3.28
C VAL A 123 7.60 10.45 3.00
N MET A 124 7.67 9.47 2.12
CA MET A 124 6.52 8.67 1.72
C MET A 124 6.51 7.35 2.48
N GLU A 125 5.36 7.02 3.07
CA GLU A 125 5.07 5.71 3.64
C GLU A 125 4.13 4.94 2.71
N VAL A 126 4.56 3.80 2.20
CA VAL A 126 3.66 2.84 1.57
C VAL A 126 3.18 1.87 2.65
N PHE A 127 1.87 1.74 2.81
CA PHE A 127 1.25 1.05 3.95
C PHE A 127 -0.03 0.31 3.57
N TRP A 128 -0.58 -0.47 4.49
CA TRP A 128 -1.90 -1.07 4.37
C TRP A 128 -2.63 -1.02 5.71
N LEU A 129 -3.88 -0.63 5.72
CA LEU A 129 -4.68 -0.50 6.95
C LEU A 129 -4.83 -1.81 7.73
N ALA A 130 -4.84 -2.97 7.04
CA ALA A 130 -4.92 -4.27 7.71
C ALA A 130 -3.54 -4.94 7.93
N CYS A 131 -2.44 -4.23 7.69
CA CYS A 131 -1.11 -4.76 7.95
C CYS A 131 -0.75 -4.65 9.44
N PRO A 132 -0.47 -5.76 10.15
CA PRO A 132 -0.13 -5.71 11.58
C PRO A 132 1.16 -4.94 11.87
N HIS A 133 2.13 -4.98 10.96
CA HIS A 133 3.39 -4.22 11.12
C HIS A 133 3.19 -2.72 10.92
N CYS A 134 2.30 -2.30 10.00
CA CYS A 134 1.93 -0.90 9.85
C CYS A 134 1.17 -0.41 11.09
N TYR A 135 0.25 -1.23 11.60
CA TYR A 135 -0.48 -0.92 12.85
C TYR A 135 0.45 -0.77 14.06
N ALA A 136 1.40 -1.69 14.22
CA ALA A 136 2.38 -1.59 15.30
C ALA A 136 3.27 -0.34 15.19
N LEU A 137 3.60 0.09 13.97
CA LEU A 137 4.43 1.29 13.72
C LEU A 137 3.64 2.60 13.90
N GLU A 138 2.32 2.60 13.70
CA GLU A 138 1.47 3.80 13.68
C GLU A 138 1.65 4.74 14.88
N PRO A 139 1.77 4.30 16.14
CA PRO A 139 2.00 5.19 17.28
C PRO A 139 3.31 5.99 17.15
N ARG A 140 4.36 5.39 16.60
CA ARG A 140 5.65 6.05 16.39
C ARG A 140 5.60 7.06 15.26
N VAL A 141 4.96 6.71 14.14
CA VAL A 141 4.73 7.62 13.02
C VAL A 141 3.93 8.84 13.48
N ARG A 142 2.84 8.64 14.21
CA ARG A 142 2.03 9.74 14.76
C ARG A 142 2.80 10.62 15.74
N SER A 143 3.67 10.04 16.55
CA SER A 143 4.55 10.82 17.44
C SER A 143 5.56 11.64 16.64
N TRP A 144 6.19 11.04 15.65
CA TRP A 144 7.14 11.71 14.76
C TRP A 144 6.50 12.84 13.96
N LEU A 145 5.29 12.66 13.45
CA LEU A 145 4.56 13.70 12.70
C LEU A 145 4.36 14.98 13.51
N LYS A 146 4.29 14.90 14.84
CA LYS A 146 4.16 16.07 15.73
C LYS A 146 5.48 16.84 15.90
N SER A 147 6.62 16.18 15.65
CA SER A 147 7.96 16.72 15.91
C SER A 147 8.83 16.85 14.68
N LYS A 148 8.39 16.33 13.52
CA LYS A 148 9.16 16.40 12.27
C LYS A 148 9.46 17.84 11.87
N PRO A 149 10.61 18.12 11.24
CA PRO A 149 10.95 19.45 10.74
C PRO A 149 9.91 19.98 9.75
N ALA A 150 9.74 21.29 9.71
CA ALA A 150 8.77 21.93 8.80
C ALA A 150 9.08 21.74 7.31
N TYR A 151 10.32 21.46 6.95
CA TYR A 151 10.71 21.14 5.57
C TYR A 151 10.32 19.72 5.15
N VAL A 152 10.03 18.82 6.08
CA VAL A 152 9.56 17.47 5.77
C VAL A 152 8.07 17.47 5.50
N GLU A 153 7.67 16.95 4.36
CA GLU A 153 6.27 16.66 4.04
C GLU A 153 6.06 15.15 3.99
N PHE A 154 5.11 14.68 4.81
CA PHE A 154 4.81 13.27 4.94
C PHE A 154 3.64 12.90 4.05
N VAL A 155 3.82 11.88 3.24
CA VAL A 155 2.83 11.40 2.28
C VAL A 155 2.56 9.93 2.54
N ARG A 156 1.30 9.54 2.66
CA ARG A 156 0.89 8.13 2.74
C ARG A 156 0.35 7.64 1.42
N VAL A 157 0.76 6.45 1.03
CA VAL A 157 0.28 5.77 -0.15
C VAL A 157 -0.14 4.36 0.23
N PRO A 158 -1.43 4.02 0.18
CA PRO A 158 -1.86 2.64 0.39
C PRO A 158 -1.30 1.73 -0.71
N VAL A 159 -0.71 0.60 -0.33
CA VAL A 159 -0.29 -0.42 -1.29
C VAL A 159 -1.51 -1.07 -1.93
N ILE A 160 -1.43 -1.38 -3.22
CA ILE A 160 -2.50 -2.09 -3.94
C ILE A 160 -1.91 -3.27 -4.70
N TRP A 161 -2.02 -4.47 -4.12
CA TRP A 161 -1.63 -5.74 -4.75
C TRP A 161 -2.83 -6.57 -5.18
N GLN A 162 -3.96 -6.44 -4.49
CA GLN A 162 -5.17 -7.25 -4.65
C GLN A 162 -6.41 -6.40 -4.37
N PRO A 163 -7.62 -6.86 -4.73
CA PRO A 163 -8.86 -6.11 -4.50
C PRO A 163 -9.05 -5.61 -3.06
N MET A 164 -8.77 -6.44 -2.06
CA MET A 164 -8.85 -6.09 -0.64
C MET A 164 -8.00 -4.85 -0.28
N HIS A 165 -6.79 -4.75 -0.84
CA HIS A 165 -5.95 -3.57 -0.63
C HIS A 165 -6.59 -2.33 -1.24
N ARG A 166 -7.20 -2.48 -2.44
CA ARG A 166 -7.88 -1.38 -3.13
C ARG A 166 -9.09 -0.87 -2.35
N ASP A 167 -9.85 -1.76 -1.70
CA ASP A 167 -11.00 -1.39 -0.87
C ASP A 167 -10.58 -0.57 0.36
N HIS A 168 -9.52 -0.98 1.05
CA HIS A 168 -8.94 -0.21 2.14
C HIS A 168 -8.28 1.09 1.67
N ALA A 169 -7.64 1.09 0.50
CA ALA A 169 -7.08 2.28 -0.10
C ALA A 169 -8.16 3.32 -0.43
N ARG A 170 -9.33 2.86 -0.91
CA ARG A 170 -10.47 3.74 -1.19
C ARG A 170 -11.00 4.38 0.09
N LEU A 171 -11.12 3.63 1.18
CA LEU A 171 -11.46 4.20 2.49
C LEU A 171 -10.47 5.28 2.89
N TYR A 172 -9.18 4.98 2.85
CA TYR A 172 -8.12 5.92 3.20
C TYR A 172 -8.23 7.23 2.39
N TYR A 173 -8.28 7.13 1.06
CA TYR A 173 -8.38 8.32 0.20
C TYR A 173 -9.71 9.05 0.32
N THR A 174 -10.77 8.37 0.74
CA THR A 174 -12.05 9.02 1.06
C THR A 174 -11.92 9.88 2.31
N LEU A 175 -11.26 9.37 3.36
CA LEU A 175 -10.99 10.14 4.57
C LEU A 175 -10.08 11.33 4.29
N GLU A 176 -9.02 11.14 3.50
CA GLU A 176 -8.12 12.21 3.05
C GLU A 176 -8.87 13.31 2.27
N ALA A 177 -9.71 12.93 1.30
CA ALA A 177 -10.51 13.87 0.51
C ALA A 177 -11.50 14.68 1.35
N LEU A 178 -11.89 14.16 2.50
CA LEU A 178 -12.76 14.83 3.48
C LEU A 178 -11.97 15.60 4.55
N ASN A 179 -10.62 15.66 4.46
CA ASN A 179 -9.72 16.22 5.47
C ASN A 179 -9.94 15.58 6.85
N ARG A 180 -10.16 14.27 6.88
CA ARG A 180 -10.38 13.48 8.09
C ARG A 180 -9.24 12.50 8.36
N ASP A 181 -8.00 12.96 8.20
CA ASP A 181 -6.79 12.19 8.54
C ASP A 181 -6.74 11.79 10.02
N ASP A 182 -7.47 12.52 10.88
CA ASP A 182 -7.69 12.18 12.28
C ASP A 182 -8.34 10.80 12.46
N LEU A 183 -9.06 10.30 11.47
CA LEU A 183 -9.74 9.00 11.50
C LEU A 183 -8.88 7.84 11.02
N VAL A 184 -7.71 8.08 10.43
CA VAL A 184 -6.83 7.00 9.96
C VAL A 184 -6.42 6.07 11.11
N GLY A 185 -6.07 6.63 12.27
CA GLY A 185 -5.79 5.81 13.45
C GLY A 185 -6.98 4.97 13.90
N LYS A 186 -8.20 5.54 13.87
CA LYS A 186 -9.43 4.78 14.18
C LYS A 186 -9.73 3.70 13.15
N ALA A 187 -9.45 3.94 11.86
CA ALA A 187 -9.59 2.92 10.83
C ALA A 187 -8.64 1.74 11.09
N PHE A 188 -7.38 2.02 11.44
CA PHE A 188 -6.45 0.99 11.90
C PHE A 188 -7.01 0.21 13.10
N ASP A 189 -7.42 0.90 14.16
CA ASP A 189 -7.95 0.27 15.38
C ASP A 189 -9.16 -0.61 15.08
N THR A 190 -10.13 -0.11 14.31
CA THR A 190 -11.34 -0.85 13.94
C THR A 190 -11.00 -2.10 13.13
N ILE A 191 -10.18 -1.96 12.08
CA ILE A 191 -9.81 -3.07 11.20
C ILE A 191 -9.07 -4.17 11.97
N HIS A 192 -8.12 -3.80 12.84
CA HIS A 192 -7.35 -4.78 13.61
C HIS A 192 -8.18 -5.44 14.71
N GLN A 193 -9.11 -4.71 15.34
CA GLN A 193 -10.07 -5.23 16.29
C GLN A 193 -11.05 -6.22 15.62
N ASP A 194 -11.52 -5.90 14.41
CA ASP A 194 -12.37 -6.78 13.62
C ASP A 194 -11.64 -8.07 13.25
N LEU A 195 -10.37 -7.99 12.84
CA LEU A 195 -9.54 -9.15 12.53
C LEU A 195 -9.33 -10.05 13.75
N GLU A 196 -9.05 -9.49 14.93
CA GLU A 196 -8.91 -10.23 16.19
C GLU A 196 -10.22 -10.94 16.58
N ASN A 197 -11.37 -10.31 16.30
CA ASN A 197 -12.69 -10.87 16.58
C ASN A 197 -13.23 -11.74 15.45
N HIS A 198 -12.44 -12.03 14.41
CA HIS A 198 -12.86 -12.78 13.22
C HIS A 198 -14.06 -12.16 12.50
N VAL A 199 -14.19 -10.84 12.55
CA VAL A 199 -15.19 -10.06 11.81
C VAL A 199 -14.56 -9.51 10.54
N ALA A 200 -15.38 -9.25 9.52
CA ALA A 200 -14.92 -8.67 8.28
C ALA A 200 -14.36 -7.24 8.53
N PRO A 201 -13.09 -6.95 8.18
CA PRO A 201 -12.38 -5.73 8.56
C PRO A 201 -12.74 -4.56 7.63
N LEU A 202 -13.96 -4.03 7.71
CA LEU A 202 -14.51 -2.97 6.85
C LEU A 202 -14.53 -3.36 5.36
N ILE A 203 -14.58 -4.66 5.06
CA ILE A 203 -14.69 -5.22 3.71
C ILE A 203 -15.83 -6.23 3.72
N GLY A 204 -16.81 -6.05 2.84
CA GLY A 204 -17.95 -6.94 2.65
C GLY A 204 -17.70 -8.01 1.60
N GLN A 205 -18.75 -8.79 1.32
CA GLN A 205 -18.70 -9.82 0.28
C GLN A 205 -18.91 -9.27 -1.14
N SER A 206 -19.36 -8.02 -1.24
CA SER A 206 -19.53 -7.27 -2.49
C SER A 206 -19.02 -5.85 -2.34
N GLU A 207 -18.86 -5.14 -3.46
CA GLU A 207 -18.50 -3.71 -3.44
C GLU A 207 -19.55 -2.88 -2.68
N ASP A 208 -20.83 -3.19 -2.87
CA ASP A 208 -21.92 -2.51 -2.15
C ASP A 208 -21.89 -2.79 -0.64
N ASP A 209 -21.54 -4.01 -0.23
CA ASP A 209 -21.39 -4.35 1.19
C ASP A 209 -20.19 -3.61 1.79
N THR A 210 -19.07 -3.59 1.09
CA THR A 210 -17.87 -2.85 1.47
C THR A 210 -18.18 -1.36 1.63
N PHE A 211 -18.83 -0.77 0.63
CA PHE A 211 -19.26 0.62 0.69
C PHE A 211 -20.10 0.92 1.92
N ARG A 212 -21.13 0.08 2.20
CA ARG A 212 -22.02 0.26 3.36
C ARG A 212 -21.26 0.16 4.69
N MET A 213 -20.36 -0.81 4.83
CA MET A 213 -19.56 -0.97 6.04
C MET A 213 -18.65 0.25 6.28
N GLN A 214 -17.98 0.73 5.24
CA GLN A 214 -17.11 1.89 5.32
C GLN A 214 -17.90 3.19 5.55
N GLN A 215 -19.07 3.35 4.94
CA GLN A 215 -19.98 4.47 5.20
C GLN A 215 -20.48 4.44 6.64
N GLN A 216 -20.81 3.27 7.17
CA GLN A 216 -21.22 3.12 8.58
C GLN A 216 -20.10 3.51 9.53
N PHE A 217 -18.87 3.06 9.28
CA PHE A 217 -17.70 3.50 10.03
C PHE A 217 -17.57 5.03 10.00
N ALA A 218 -17.68 5.64 8.82
CA ALA A 218 -17.57 7.08 8.64
C ALA A 218 -18.67 7.85 9.40
N THR A 219 -19.92 7.39 9.33
CA THR A 219 -21.05 8.03 10.03
C THR A 219 -20.95 7.92 11.54
N GLN A 220 -20.50 6.79 12.06
CA GLN A 220 -20.20 6.63 13.49
C GLN A 220 -19.09 7.56 13.97
N ASN A 221 -18.25 8.06 13.06
CA ASN A 221 -17.17 8.99 13.35
C ASN A 221 -17.45 10.44 12.89
N GLY A 222 -18.73 10.77 12.67
CA GLY A 222 -19.18 12.15 12.47
C GLY A 222 -19.06 12.67 11.04
N ILE A 223 -18.93 11.79 10.05
CA ILE A 223 -19.03 12.15 8.61
C ILE A 223 -20.46 11.87 8.17
N SER A 224 -21.11 12.79 7.43
CA SER A 224 -22.43 12.51 6.90
C SER A 224 -22.39 11.42 5.82
N ALA A 225 -23.44 10.63 5.70
CA ALA A 225 -23.52 9.59 4.66
C ALA A 225 -23.41 10.17 3.25
N ASP A 226 -23.96 11.38 3.02
CA ASP A 226 -23.89 12.08 1.74
C ASP A 226 -22.48 12.54 1.40
N ASP A 227 -21.75 13.14 2.36
CA ASP A 227 -20.38 13.61 2.14
C ASP A 227 -19.45 12.42 1.90
N PHE A 228 -19.61 11.34 2.68
CA PHE A 228 -18.86 10.11 2.45
C PHE A 228 -19.11 9.57 1.04
N SER A 229 -20.38 9.43 0.62
CA SER A 229 -20.74 8.92 -0.71
C SER A 229 -20.15 9.76 -1.85
N LYS A 230 -20.22 11.09 -1.72
CA LYS A 230 -19.67 12.01 -2.71
C LYS A 230 -18.15 11.87 -2.81
N ALA A 231 -17.46 11.83 -1.68
CA ALA A 231 -16.01 11.69 -1.66
C ALA A 231 -15.56 10.32 -2.18
N TYR A 232 -16.19 9.24 -1.73
CA TYR A 232 -15.90 7.86 -2.11
C TYR A 232 -15.99 7.63 -3.62
N ASN A 233 -16.96 8.27 -4.28
CA ASN A 233 -17.19 8.18 -5.73
C ASN A 233 -16.54 9.33 -6.51
N SER A 234 -15.69 10.14 -5.88
CA SER A 234 -15.06 11.28 -6.54
C SER A 234 -13.97 10.87 -7.52
N PHE A 235 -13.73 11.74 -8.50
CA PHE A 235 -12.62 11.58 -9.44
C PHE A 235 -11.26 11.60 -8.72
N SER A 236 -11.12 12.45 -7.67
CA SER A 236 -9.86 12.54 -6.92
C SER A 236 -9.52 11.23 -6.22
N VAL A 237 -10.48 10.57 -5.57
CA VAL A 237 -10.27 9.26 -4.95
C VAL A 237 -9.89 8.21 -6.01
N SER A 238 -10.59 8.19 -7.14
CA SER A 238 -10.28 7.26 -8.24
C SER A 238 -8.88 7.49 -8.84
N SER A 239 -8.49 8.74 -9.00
CA SER A 239 -7.15 9.13 -9.49
C SER A 239 -6.05 8.73 -8.49
N ASN A 240 -6.29 8.95 -7.20
CA ASN A 240 -5.34 8.57 -6.14
C ASN A 240 -5.16 7.04 -6.06
N LEU A 241 -6.23 6.25 -6.28
CA LEU A 241 -6.13 4.80 -6.36
C LEU A 241 -5.23 4.35 -7.53
N GLN A 242 -5.38 4.94 -8.71
CA GLN A 242 -4.51 4.64 -9.85
C GLN A 242 -3.06 5.01 -9.56
N ARG A 243 -2.83 6.19 -8.98
CA ARG A 243 -1.50 6.62 -8.57
C ARG A 243 -0.87 5.68 -7.54
N ALA A 244 -1.64 5.17 -6.59
CA ALA A 244 -1.16 4.20 -5.60
C ALA A 244 -0.72 2.88 -6.24
N GLU A 245 -1.46 2.38 -7.24
CA GLU A 245 -1.06 1.22 -8.03
C GLU A 245 0.26 1.47 -8.80
N GLU A 246 0.37 2.64 -9.46
CA GLU A 246 1.60 3.03 -10.15
C GLU A 246 2.80 3.14 -9.21
N ILE A 247 2.64 3.73 -8.02
CA ILE A 247 3.69 3.83 -7.00
C ILE A 247 4.09 2.45 -6.51
N THR A 248 3.13 1.59 -6.19
CA THR A 248 3.37 0.21 -5.77
C THR A 248 4.24 -0.54 -6.79
N GLN A 249 3.94 -0.39 -8.08
CA GLN A 249 4.70 -1.01 -9.16
C GLN A 249 6.07 -0.35 -9.37
N ARG A 250 6.12 0.97 -9.41
CA ARG A 250 7.32 1.77 -9.67
C ARG A 250 8.44 1.51 -8.66
N TYR A 251 8.10 1.41 -7.40
CA TYR A 251 9.06 1.10 -6.33
C TYR A 251 9.21 -0.40 -6.07
N HIS A 252 8.55 -1.27 -6.85
CA HIS A 252 8.58 -2.73 -6.67
C HIS A 252 8.28 -3.13 -5.22
N VAL A 253 7.27 -2.49 -4.60
CA VAL A 253 6.93 -2.71 -3.20
C VAL A 253 6.46 -4.14 -2.99
N GLN A 254 7.21 -4.94 -2.21
CA GLN A 254 6.90 -6.33 -1.91
C GLN A 254 6.44 -6.58 -0.48
N GLY A 255 6.54 -5.58 0.37
CA GLY A 255 6.13 -5.62 1.77
C GLY A 255 5.87 -4.23 2.31
N VAL A 256 5.06 -4.15 3.37
CA VAL A 256 4.73 -2.90 4.05
C VAL A 256 4.88 -3.08 5.58
N PRO A 257 5.25 -2.03 6.33
CA PRO A 257 5.48 -0.66 5.88
C PRO A 257 6.78 -0.50 5.08
N PHE A 258 6.73 0.32 4.02
CA PHE A 258 7.87 0.63 3.16
C PHE A 258 7.99 2.14 3.03
N PHE A 259 9.20 2.67 3.14
CA PHE A 259 9.44 4.11 3.13
C PHE A 259 10.30 4.53 1.96
N VAL A 260 9.99 5.69 1.40
CA VAL A 260 10.81 6.36 0.39
C VAL A 260 11.06 7.79 0.84
N VAL A 261 12.32 8.21 0.82
CA VAL A 261 12.73 9.58 1.14
C VAL A 261 13.16 10.30 -0.13
N ASN A 262 12.48 11.39 -0.42
CA ASN A 262 12.74 12.32 -1.54
C ASN A 262 12.85 11.63 -2.92
N GLY A 263 12.17 10.49 -3.10
CA GLY A 263 12.26 9.70 -4.33
C GLY A 263 13.62 9.06 -4.60
N LYS A 264 14.57 9.15 -3.65
CA LYS A 264 15.96 8.76 -3.83
C LYS A 264 16.41 7.58 -2.97
N TYR A 265 15.77 7.36 -1.83
CA TYR A 265 16.17 6.32 -0.87
C TYR A 265 14.96 5.53 -0.44
N SER A 266 15.08 4.21 -0.44
CA SER A 266 14.04 3.32 0.10
C SER A 266 14.54 2.54 1.31
N THR A 267 13.65 2.28 2.27
CA THR A 267 13.97 1.52 3.48
C THR A 267 12.70 0.91 4.07
N ASP A 268 12.88 0.02 5.03
CA ASP A 268 11.84 -0.60 5.83
C ASP A 268 12.33 -0.88 7.26
N VAL A 269 11.45 -1.47 8.10
CA VAL A 269 11.78 -1.80 9.50
C VAL A 269 12.93 -2.80 9.60
N ALA A 270 13.00 -3.79 8.70
CA ALA A 270 14.03 -4.83 8.73
C ALA A 270 15.40 -4.24 8.38
N LYS A 271 15.48 -3.40 7.34
CA LYS A 271 16.71 -2.70 6.95
C LYS A 271 17.18 -1.72 8.02
N ALA A 272 16.28 -0.97 8.61
CA ALA A 272 16.62 -0.06 9.71
C ALA A 272 17.03 -0.82 11.00
N GLY A 273 16.58 -2.07 11.16
CA GLY A 273 16.86 -2.94 12.29
C GLY A 273 15.77 -2.95 13.36
N ASN A 274 14.98 -1.90 13.52
CA ASN A 274 13.75 -1.83 14.31
C ASN A 274 12.99 -0.53 14.00
N GLU A 275 11.75 -0.44 14.51
CA GLU A 275 10.86 0.71 14.28
C GLU A 275 11.45 2.05 14.77
N ALA A 276 12.13 2.08 15.91
CA ALA A 276 12.74 3.31 16.43
C ALA A 276 13.87 3.80 15.52
N LYS A 277 14.72 2.89 15.07
CA LYS A 277 15.79 3.17 14.11
C LYS A 277 15.25 3.55 12.73
N LEU A 278 14.10 3.03 12.32
CA LEU A 278 13.45 3.45 11.08
C LEU A 278 13.08 4.94 11.12
N ILE A 279 12.45 5.39 12.19
CA ILE A 279 12.09 6.81 12.36
C ILE A 279 13.35 7.70 12.37
N GLU A 280 14.41 7.23 13.02
CA GLU A 280 15.69 7.93 13.05
C GLU A 280 16.33 8.00 11.65
N LEU A 281 16.37 6.88 10.92
CA LEU A 281 16.93 6.79 9.57
C LEU A 281 16.20 7.70 8.58
N ILE A 282 14.85 7.66 8.53
CA ILE A 282 14.10 8.53 7.61
C ILE A 282 14.28 10.01 7.96
N SER A 283 14.46 10.35 9.24
CA SER A 283 14.76 11.71 9.67
C SER A 283 16.15 12.16 9.24
N ASP A 284 17.16 11.31 9.38
CA ASP A 284 18.53 11.58 8.97
C ASP A 284 18.65 11.68 7.43
N LEU A 285 17.96 10.79 6.67
CA LEU A 285 17.88 10.87 5.22
C LEU A 285 17.19 12.16 4.76
N ALA A 286 16.08 12.54 5.41
CA ALA A 286 15.40 13.78 5.09
C ALA A 286 16.24 15.03 5.40
N ALA A 287 17.00 15.02 6.49
CA ALA A 287 17.91 16.10 6.83
C ALA A 287 19.03 16.24 5.81
N SER A 288 19.58 15.13 5.32
CA SER A 288 20.62 15.16 4.29
C SER A 288 20.12 15.76 2.97
N GLU A 289 18.86 15.51 2.61
CA GLU A 289 18.25 16.05 1.38
C GLU A 289 17.89 17.55 1.49
N HIS A 290 17.62 18.04 2.69
CA HIS A 290 17.29 19.45 2.92
C HIS A 290 18.52 20.38 2.87
N SER A 291 19.71 19.83 3.09
CA SER A 291 20.96 20.61 3.14
C SER A 291 21.48 21.00 1.75
N HIS A 292 20.75 20.68 0.69
CA HIS A 292 21.05 20.95 -0.71
C HIS A 292 19.93 21.72 -1.38
#